data_2d724000eb0af0b13f4fb51bb8738d11
#
_entry.id   2d724000eb0af0b13f4fb51bb8738d11
#
_cell.length_a   1.000
_cell.length_b   1.000
_cell.length_c   1.000
_cell.angle_alpha   90.00
_cell.angle_beta   90.00
_cell.angle_gamma   90.00
#
_symmetry.space_group_name_H-M   'P 1'
#
loop_
_entity.id
_entity.type
_entity.pdbx_description
1 polymer ?
#
loop_
_entity_poly.entity_id
_entity_poly.type
_entity_poly.pdbx_seq_one_letter_code
_entity_poly.pdbx_strand_id
1 'polypeptide(L)'
;MSHLPKKKQCFGYVSIDSIAGPSEILVLADETANPRYVAADLLSQAEHDEMASAILITTSQKLAEEVSAEIDQFVAELSRKEIIQKSLDNYGYILVADNMEEAIDTVNAIASEHMEIVTADPFHVMTKIRNAGAIFIGEYSSEPLGDYFAGPNHVLPTNGTAKFFSALSVDDFIKKSSIISYSREALEKVHKDIEQFAECEKLTAHANSIRVRFE
;
A
#
# COMPACT_ATOMS: atom_id res chain seq x y z
N MET A 1 11.48 18.77 -3.32
CA MET A 1 10.20 19.46 -3.66
C MET A 1 9.86 19.56 -5.17
N SER A 2 10.59 19.00 -6.13
CA SER A 2 10.42 19.37 -7.55
C SER A 2 9.90 18.29 -8.52
N HIS A 3 9.68 17.07 -8.09
CA HIS A 3 9.36 15.96 -9.01
C HIS A 3 7.88 15.57 -9.11
N LEU A 4 7.10 15.76 -8.06
CA LEU A 4 5.67 15.42 -8.03
C LEU A 4 4.81 16.09 -9.13
N PRO A 5 4.93 17.41 -9.38
CA PRO A 5 4.13 18.05 -10.42
C PRO A 5 4.42 17.51 -11.82
N LYS A 6 5.69 17.13 -12.08
CA LYS A 6 6.12 16.64 -13.40
C LYS A 6 5.59 15.25 -13.72
N LYS A 7 5.56 14.32 -12.75
CA LYS A 7 4.96 12.99 -12.93
C LYS A 7 3.46 13.08 -13.29
N LYS A 8 2.70 13.92 -12.57
CA LYS A 8 1.27 14.15 -12.89
C LYS A 8 1.04 14.68 -14.30
N GLN A 9 1.93 15.53 -14.80
CA GLN A 9 1.83 16.10 -16.15
C GLN A 9 2.12 15.08 -17.27
N CYS A 10 2.93 14.06 -16.98
CA CYS A 10 3.27 13.01 -17.94
C CYS A 10 2.21 11.90 -18.02
N PHE A 11 1.37 11.74 -16.98
CA PHE A 11 0.33 10.71 -16.95
C PHE A 11 -0.67 10.91 -18.07
N GLY A 12 -0.91 9.86 -18.86
CA GLY A 12 -1.76 9.89 -20.06
C GLY A 12 -0.95 9.93 -21.35
N TYR A 13 0.26 10.50 -21.36
CA TYR A 13 1.22 10.38 -22.46
C TYR A 13 2.11 9.14 -22.30
N VAL A 14 2.48 8.84 -21.06
CA VAL A 14 3.20 7.64 -20.64
C VAL A 14 2.57 7.09 -19.36
N SER A 15 2.80 5.81 -19.11
CA SER A 15 2.49 5.23 -17.80
C SER A 15 3.47 5.75 -16.75
N ILE A 16 3.04 5.83 -15.50
CA ILE A 16 3.89 6.09 -14.34
C ILE A 16 3.70 4.97 -13.32
N ASP A 17 4.74 4.72 -12.53
CA ASP A 17 4.71 3.79 -11.41
C ASP A 17 3.67 4.20 -10.35
N SER A 18 3.98 5.27 -9.63
CA SER A 18 3.11 5.86 -8.60
C SER A 18 3.44 7.33 -8.40
N ILE A 19 2.59 8.03 -7.66
CA ILE A 19 2.88 9.38 -7.18
C ILE A 19 3.43 9.23 -5.76
N ALA A 20 4.76 9.32 -5.62
CA ALA A 20 5.43 9.21 -4.33
C ALA A 20 5.03 10.36 -3.39
N GLY A 21 4.74 10.01 -2.15
CA GLY A 21 4.57 10.90 -1.01
C GLY A 21 5.72 10.78 -0.01
N PRO A 22 5.60 11.40 1.16
CA PRO A 22 6.48 11.16 2.29
C PRO A 22 6.42 9.71 2.74
N SER A 23 7.48 9.23 3.37
CA SER A 23 7.56 7.87 3.90
C SER A 23 6.59 7.66 5.08
N GLU A 24 6.09 6.45 5.21
CA GLU A 24 5.06 6.10 6.20
C GLU A 24 5.37 4.76 6.85
N ILE A 25 5.26 4.70 8.18
CA ILE A 25 5.23 3.46 8.92
C ILE A 25 3.99 3.37 9.79
N LEU A 26 3.39 2.18 9.84
CA LEU A 26 2.35 1.84 10.78
C LEU A 26 2.71 0.53 11.47
N VAL A 27 2.81 0.56 12.79
CA VAL A 27 3.03 -0.62 13.61
C VAL A 27 1.70 -1.01 14.26
N LEU A 28 1.24 -2.23 14.03
CA LEU A 28 0.14 -2.85 14.77
C LEU A 28 0.70 -3.79 15.82
N ALA A 29 0.48 -3.49 17.08
CA ALA A 29 1.06 -4.23 18.20
C ALA A 29 0.02 -4.56 19.28
N ASP A 30 0.19 -5.71 19.92
CA ASP A 30 -0.53 -6.07 21.15
C ASP A 30 0.38 -5.97 22.37
N GLU A 31 -0.12 -6.37 23.55
CA GLU A 31 0.61 -6.31 24.80
C GLU A 31 1.88 -7.17 24.87
N THR A 32 2.11 -8.04 23.91
CA THR A 32 3.31 -8.91 23.84
C THR A 32 4.50 -8.24 23.19
N ALA A 33 4.28 -7.12 22.48
CA ALA A 33 5.33 -6.40 21.78
C ALA A 33 6.35 -5.76 22.73
N ASN A 34 7.61 -5.71 22.30
CA ASN A 34 8.64 -4.99 23.01
C ASN A 34 8.53 -3.48 22.73
N PRO A 35 8.21 -2.63 23.73
CA PRO A 35 8.00 -1.20 23.52
C PRO A 35 9.24 -0.50 22.94
N ARG A 36 10.43 -0.97 23.29
CA ARG A 36 11.68 -0.40 22.81
C ARG A 36 11.92 -0.66 21.32
N TYR A 37 11.52 -1.84 20.81
CA TYR A 37 11.61 -2.16 19.39
C TYR A 37 10.60 -1.34 18.59
N VAL A 38 9.36 -1.30 19.05
CA VAL A 38 8.30 -0.50 18.40
C VAL A 38 8.68 0.98 18.32
N ALA A 39 9.23 1.55 19.39
CA ALA A 39 9.70 2.93 19.39
C ALA A 39 10.82 3.16 18.38
N ALA A 40 11.80 2.23 18.30
CA ALA A 40 12.91 2.33 17.35
C ALA A 40 12.42 2.26 15.89
N ASP A 41 11.45 1.38 15.59
CA ASP A 41 10.90 1.21 14.26
C ASP A 41 10.09 2.46 13.83
N LEU A 42 9.29 3.04 14.71
CA LEU A 42 8.61 4.31 14.45
C LEU A 42 9.58 5.45 14.14
N LEU A 43 10.68 5.52 14.88
CA LEU A 43 11.69 6.58 14.72
C LEU A 43 12.56 6.38 13.48
N SER A 44 12.78 5.15 13.03
CA SER A 44 13.50 4.88 11.78
C SER A 44 12.82 5.55 10.58
N GLN A 45 11.49 5.61 10.60
CA GLN A 45 10.73 6.28 9.56
C GLN A 45 10.62 7.80 9.78
N ALA A 46 10.40 8.22 11.03
CA ALA A 46 10.29 9.64 11.37
C ALA A 46 11.55 10.45 11.02
N GLU A 47 12.73 9.81 11.00
CA GLU A 47 13.98 10.49 10.64
C GLU A 47 14.15 10.78 9.14
N HIS A 48 13.33 10.19 8.26
CA HIS A 48 13.48 10.37 6.81
C HIS A 48 13.17 11.79 6.36
N ASP A 49 12.05 12.37 6.83
CA ASP A 49 11.57 13.68 6.39
C ASP A 49 10.63 14.29 7.45
N GLU A 50 10.54 15.61 7.53
CA GLU A 50 9.63 16.33 8.42
C GLU A 50 8.15 16.03 8.16
N MET A 51 7.82 15.46 6.99
CA MET A 51 6.48 15.04 6.59
C MET A 51 6.27 13.52 6.69
N ALA A 52 7.27 12.75 7.11
CA ALA A 52 7.11 11.32 7.34
C ALA A 52 6.07 11.04 8.42
N SER A 53 5.31 9.96 8.28
CA SER A 53 4.34 9.56 9.31
C SER A 53 4.78 8.31 10.05
N ALA A 54 4.58 8.32 11.37
CA ALA A 54 4.89 7.20 12.25
C ALA A 54 3.68 6.94 13.15
N ILE A 55 3.00 5.81 12.94
CA ILE A 55 1.73 5.51 13.59
C ILE A 55 1.84 4.17 14.33
N LEU A 56 1.56 4.18 15.63
CA LEU A 56 1.30 2.97 16.40
C LEU A 56 -0.20 2.78 16.55
N ILE A 57 -0.68 1.59 16.26
CA ILE A 57 -2.03 1.12 16.64
C ILE A 57 -1.86 -0.06 17.59
N THR A 58 -2.45 0.03 18.75
CA THR A 58 -2.36 -1.04 19.76
C THR A 58 -3.67 -1.23 20.50
N THR A 59 -3.88 -2.43 21.03
CA THR A 59 -4.98 -2.73 21.97
C THR A 59 -4.57 -2.57 23.43
N SER A 60 -3.31 -2.21 23.69
CA SER A 60 -2.73 -2.11 25.04
C SER A 60 -2.40 -0.66 25.39
N GLN A 61 -3.17 -0.06 26.30
CA GLN A 61 -2.87 1.26 26.85
C GLN A 61 -1.48 1.31 27.50
N LYS A 62 -1.09 0.22 28.18
CA LYS A 62 0.23 0.11 28.80
C LYS A 62 1.35 0.18 27.76
N LEU A 63 1.23 -0.57 26.65
CA LEU A 63 2.22 -0.54 25.57
C LEU A 63 2.32 0.85 24.96
N ALA A 64 1.19 1.53 24.75
CA ALA A 64 1.15 2.88 24.22
C ALA A 64 1.96 3.86 25.06
N GLU A 65 1.79 3.80 26.39
CA GLU A 65 2.52 4.64 27.35
C GLU A 65 4.03 4.30 27.39
N GLU A 66 4.38 3.02 27.39
CA GLU A 66 5.77 2.56 27.38
C GLU A 66 6.49 2.95 26.08
N VAL A 67 5.83 2.80 24.91
CA VAL A 67 6.38 3.22 23.61
C VAL A 67 6.61 4.73 23.58
N SER A 68 5.65 5.52 24.07
CA SER A 68 5.81 6.98 24.16
C SER A 68 7.03 7.37 24.99
N ALA A 69 7.23 6.72 26.12
CA ALA A 69 8.39 6.99 26.98
C ALA A 69 9.73 6.59 26.33
N GLU A 70 9.77 5.48 25.58
CA GLU A 70 10.97 5.07 24.83
C GLU A 70 11.28 6.02 23.67
N ILE A 71 10.24 6.52 22.97
CA ILE A 71 10.41 7.54 21.92
C ILE A 71 11.12 8.77 22.48
N ASP A 72 10.68 9.30 23.63
CA ASP A 72 11.31 10.48 24.25
C ASP A 72 12.78 10.26 24.57
N GLN A 73 13.13 9.04 25.06
CA GLN A 73 14.51 8.69 25.36
C GLN A 73 15.36 8.64 24.09
N PHE A 74 14.89 7.94 23.04
CA PHE A 74 15.65 7.80 21.80
C PHE A 74 15.82 9.13 21.07
N VAL A 75 14.80 9.98 21.02
CA VAL A 75 14.88 11.30 20.36
C VAL A 75 15.99 12.17 20.99
N ALA A 76 16.23 12.04 22.29
CA ALA A 76 17.30 12.77 22.95
C ALA A 76 18.71 12.37 22.46
N GLU A 77 18.89 11.12 22.01
CA GLU A 77 20.16 10.54 21.60
C GLU A 77 20.40 10.58 20.08
N LEU A 78 19.35 10.61 19.27
CA LEU A 78 19.43 10.51 17.82
C LEU A 78 19.93 11.81 17.16
N SER A 79 20.72 11.66 16.09
CA SER A 79 21.40 12.78 15.42
C SER A 79 20.44 13.69 14.65
N ARG A 80 19.33 13.13 14.10
CA ARG A 80 18.34 13.87 13.30
C ARG A 80 17.12 14.32 14.12
N LYS A 81 17.29 14.54 15.40
CA LYS A 81 16.20 14.85 16.35
C LYS A 81 15.25 15.98 15.92
N GLU A 82 15.74 17.00 15.24
CA GLU A 82 14.91 18.12 14.80
C GLU A 82 13.92 17.70 13.71
N ILE A 83 14.34 16.83 12.80
CA ILE A 83 13.48 16.26 11.75
C ILE A 83 12.48 15.31 12.38
N ILE A 84 12.96 14.39 13.22
CA ILE A 84 12.12 13.44 13.96
C ILE A 84 11.04 14.17 14.75
N GLN A 85 11.41 15.21 15.52
CA GLN A 85 10.45 15.96 16.31
C GLN A 85 9.35 16.58 15.46
N LYS A 86 9.70 17.21 14.33
CA LYS A 86 8.70 17.80 13.42
C LYS A 86 7.80 16.75 12.78
N SER A 87 8.36 15.60 12.41
CA SER A 87 7.60 14.47 11.90
C SER A 87 6.59 13.99 12.93
N LEU A 88 7.05 13.73 14.16
CA LEU A 88 6.19 13.28 15.25
C LEU A 88 5.13 14.31 15.66
N ASP A 89 5.48 15.59 15.74
CA ASP A 89 4.55 16.66 16.12
C ASP A 89 3.39 16.81 15.14
N ASN A 90 3.62 16.53 13.85
CA ASN A 90 2.63 16.75 12.80
C ASN A 90 1.97 15.44 12.30
N TYR A 91 2.70 14.34 12.32
CA TYR A 91 2.32 13.07 11.67
C TYR A 91 2.59 11.83 12.53
N GLY A 92 3.00 12.01 13.79
CA GLY A 92 3.14 10.93 14.78
C GLY A 92 1.82 10.68 15.50
N TYR A 93 1.40 9.43 15.61
CA TYR A 93 0.18 9.06 16.33
C TYR A 93 0.37 7.75 17.10
N ILE A 94 -0.18 7.71 18.31
CA ILE A 94 -0.38 6.48 19.06
C ILE A 94 -1.89 6.33 19.28
N LEU A 95 -2.47 5.31 18.66
CA LEU A 95 -3.91 5.02 18.68
C LEU A 95 -4.14 3.76 19.51
N VAL A 96 -5.02 3.85 20.49
CA VAL A 96 -5.43 2.68 21.30
C VAL A 96 -6.83 2.28 20.87
N ALA A 97 -6.95 1.09 20.30
CA ALA A 97 -8.20 0.51 19.84
C ALA A 97 -8.85 -0.35 20.94
N ASP A 98 -10.16 -0.42 20.96
CA ASP A 98 -10.91 -1.23 21.94
C ASP A 98 -10.66 -2.74 21.76
N ASN A 99 -10.33 -3.17 20.54
CA ASN A 99 -10.06 -4.56 20.18
C ASN A 99 -9.26 -4.68 18.88
N MET A 100 -8.75 -5.89 18.60
CA MET A 100 -7.94 -6.16 17.42
C MET A 100 -8.70 -6.00 16.09
N GLU A 101 -10.01 -6.19 16.06
CA GLU A 101 -10.81 -6.04 14.83
C GLU A 101 -10.86 -4.56 14.42
N GLU A 102 -11.15 -3.67 15.35
CA GLU A 102 -11.12 -2.22 15.15
C GLU A 102 -9.71 -1.74 14.74
N ALA A 103 -8.68 -2.27 15.39
CA ALA A 103 -7.29 -1.97 15.05
C ALA A 103 -6.99 -2.35 13.58
N ILE A 104 -7.38 -3.55 13.13
CA ILE A 104 -7.20 -4.03 11.76
C ILE A 104 -8.00 -3.19 10.76
N ASP A 105 -9.23 -2.81 11.09
CA ASP A 105 -10.04 -1.95 10.22
C ASP A 105 -9.39 -0.57 10.06
N THR A 106 -8.84 -0.02 11.13
CA THR A 106 -8.09 1.24 11.11
C THR A 106 -6.82 1.13 10.26
N VAL A 107 -6.04 0.06 10.40
CA VAL A 107 -4.88 -0.25 9.55
C VAL A 107 -5.28 -0.26 8.08
N ASN A 108 -6.32 -0.99 7.72
CA ASN A 108 -6.81 -1.09 6.33
C ASN A 108 -7.33 0.26 5.80
N ALA A 109 -7.88 1.11 6.67
CA ALA A 109 -8.34 2.45 6.30
C ALA A 109 -7.18 3.41 6.04
N ILE A 110 -6.10 3.34 6.82
CA ILE A 110 -4.89 4.15 6.65
C ILE A 110 -4.14 3.71 5.39
N ALA A 111 -3.91 2.39 5.22
CA ALA A 111 -3.20 1.81 4.07
C ALA A 111 -1.77 2.35 3.92
N SER A 112 -0.97 2.18 4.97
CA SER A 112 0.39 2.70 5.07
C SER A 112 1.35 2.04 4.08
N GLU A 113 2.43 2.75 3.76
CA GLU A 113 3.55 2.26 2.98
C GLU A 113 4.20 1.03 3.61
N HIS A 114 4.69 1.18 4.84
CA HIS A 114 5.27 0.10 5.64
C HIS A 114 4.28 -0.29 6.75
N MET A 115 3.98 -1.58 6.85
CA MET A 115 3.07 -2.13 7.84
C MET A 115 3.77 -3.21 8.65
N GLU A 116 4.04 -2.96 9.91
CA GLU A 116 4.62 -3.96 10.83
C GLU A 116 3.52 -4.58 11.70
N ILE A 117 3.57 -5.90 11.88
CA ILE A 117 2.65 -6.67 12.71
C ILE A 117 3.44 -7.30 13.85
N VAL A 118 3.34 -6.72 15.04
CA VAL A 118 4.08 -7.15 16.23
C VAL A 118 3.08 -7.60 17.29
N THR A 119 2.48 -8.77 17.06
CA THR A 119 1.44 -9.37 17.91
C THR A 119 1.78 -10.80 18.28
N ALA A 120 1.09 -11.37 19.23
CA ALA A 120 1.28 -12.77 19.65
C ALA A 120 1.06 -13.78 18.50
N ASP A 121 0.16 -13.47 17.54
CA ASP A 121 -0.08 -14.30 16.34
C ASP A 121 -0.09 -13.41 15.07
N PRO A 122 1.08 -12.94 14.63
CA PRO A 122 1.17 -11.99 13.54
C PRO A 122 0.75 -12.59 12.19
N PHE A 123 0.93 -13.90 11.97
CA PHE A 123 0.50 -14.57 10.75
C PHE A 123 -1.03 -14.63 10.62
N HIS A 124 -1.76 -14.84 11.72
CA HIS A 124 -3.21 -14.76 11.72
C HIS A 124 -3.70 -13.33 11.42
N VAL A 125 -3.10 -12.34 12.05
CA VAL A 125 -3.42 -10.92 11.82
C VAL A 125 -3.16 -10.54 10.37
N MET A 126 -2.02 -10.93 9.80
CA MET A 126 -1.65 -10.67 8.40
C MET A 126 -2.76 -11.07 7.41
N THR A 127 -3.46 -12.19 7.65
CA THR A 127 -4.54 -12.64 6.75
C THR A 127 -5.71 -11.68 6.62
N LYS A 128 -5.83 -10.71 7.54
CA LYS A 128 -6.91 -9.71 7.58
C LYS A 128 -6.46 -8.35 7.06
N ILE A 129 -5.16 -8.14 6.84
CA ILE A 129 -4.62 -6.93 6.25
C ILE A 129 -4.80 -6.98 4.74
N ARG A 130 -5.44 -5.95 4.19
CA ARG A 130 -5.75 -5.84 2.76
C ARG A 130 -4.98 -4.71 2.07
N ASN A 131 -4.62 -3.68 2.83
CA ASN A 131 -4.10 -2.44 2.29
C ASN A 131 -2.79 -2.08 3.00
N ALA A 132 -1.67 -2.48 2.41
CA ALA A 132 -0.33 -2.09 2.85
C ALA A 132 0.63 -2.15 1.65
N GLY A 133 1.64 -1.30 1.62
CA GLY A 133 2.68 -1.34 0.60
C GLY A 133 3.59 -2.55 0.78
N ALA A 134 4.12 -2.76 1.98
CA ALA A 134 4.81 -3.96 2.41
C ALA A 134 4.37 -4.36 3.81
N ILE A 135 4.37 -5.66 4.11
CA ILE A 135 3.98 -6.20 5.42
C ILE A 135 5.18 -6.90 6.04
N PHE A 136 5.56 -6.47 7.22
CA PHE A 136 6.65 -6.99 8.03
C PHE A 136 6.06 -7.77 9.21
N ILE A 137 6.51 -9.01 9.43
CA ILE A 137 5.84 -9.95 10.34
C ILE A 137 6.75 -10.32 11.50
N GLY A 138 6.34 -9.94 12.70
CA GLY A 138 7.03 -10.25 13.94
C GLY A 138 8.14 -9.26 14.32
N GLU A 139 8.58 -9.33 15.56
CA GLU A 139 9.48 -8.36 16.20
C GLU A 139 10.89 -8.23 15.60
N TYR A 140 11.30 -9.18 14.76
CA TYR A 140 12.61 -9.17 14.10
C TYR A 140 12.55 -8.81 12.63
N SER A 141 11.41 -8.37 12.13
CA SER A 141 11.19 -7.99 10.75
C SER A 141 10.88 -6.50 10.66
N SER A 142 11.85 -5.67 11.01
CA SER A 142 11.72 -4.21 10.97
C SER A 142 11.88 -3.65 9.54
N GLU A 143 11.36 -2.46 9.32
CA GLU A 143 11.42 -1.78 8.01
C GLU A 143 12.82 -1.69 7.41
N PRO A 144 13.89 -1.33 8.14
CA PRO A 144 15.24 -1.27 7.58
C PRO A 144 15.74 -2.61 7.02
N LEU A 145 15.25 -3.75 7.51
CA LEU A 145 15.53 -5.04 6.92
C LEU A 145 14.98 -5.12 5.48
N GLY A 146 13.77 -4.61 5.25
CA GLY A 146 13.15 -4.56 3.92
C GLY A 146 13.95 -3.73 2.95
N ASP A 147 14.32 -2.54 3.35
CA ASP A 147 15.01 -1.58 2.50
C ASP A 147 16.43 -2.00 2.12
N TYR A 148 17.16 -2.63 3.05
CA TYR A 148 18.59 -2.85 2.84
C TYR A 148 18.98 -4.30 2.54
N PHE A 149 18.14 -5.29 2.84
CA PHE A 149 18.61 -6.68 2.75
C PHE A 149 17.59 -7.72 2.29
N ALA A 150 16.30 -7.61 2.61
CA ALA A 150 15.32 -8.68 2.40
C ALA A 150 15.03 -9.01 0.92
N GLY A 151 15.33 -8.10 -0.02
CA GLY A 151 15.27 -8.33 -1.45
C GLY A 151 14.03 -7.83 -2.18
N PRO A 152 12.83 -7.69 -1.59
CA PRO A 152 11.71 -7.02 -2.25
C PRO A 152 12.05 -5.57 -2.61
N ASN A 153 11.32 -5.01 -3.59
CA ASN A 153 11.50 -3.61 -3.97
C ASN A 153 10.98 -2.68 -2.86
N HIS A 154 11.78 -1.68 -2.49
CA HIS A 154 11.45 -0.68 -1.48
C HIS A 154 10.68 0.53 -2.03
N VAL A 155 10.41 0.60 -3.34
CA VAL A 155 9.53 1.63 -3.92
C VAL A 155 8.09 1.18 -3.73
N LEU A 156 7.48 1.69 -2.69
CA LEU A 156 6.17 1.29 -2.18
C LEU A 156 5.13 2.39 -2.40
N PRO A 157 3.83 2.06 -2.43
CA PRO A 157 2.76 3.05 -2.51
C PRO A 157 2.63 3.83 -1.19
N THR A 158 2.55 5.16 -1.29
CA THR A 158 2.40 6.10 -0.18
C THR A 158 1.06 6.85 -0.24
N ASN A 159 0.75 7.68 0.75
CA ASN A 159 -0.48 8.50 0.80
C ASN A 159 -1.78 7.68 0.71
N GLY A 160 -1.81 6.52 1.36
CA GLY A 160 -2.97 5.64 1.35
C GLY A 160 -3.25 4.97 0.00
N THR A 161 -2.34 5.08 -0.97
CA THR A 161 -2.51 4.49 -2.30
C THR A 161 -2.29 2.97 -2.32
N ALA A 162 -1.79 2.38 -1.23
CA ALA A 162 -1.73 0.94 -1.04
C ALA A 162 -3.12 0.24 -1.10
N LYS A 163 -4.21 1.01 -1.16
CA LYS A 163 -5.57 0.53 -1.45
C LYS A 163 -5.74 0.01 -2.88
N PHE A 164 -4.88 0.44 -3.81
CA PHE A 164 -4.99 0.11 -5.24
C PHE A 164 -3.66 0.04 -6.00
N PHE A 165 -2.54 0.48 -5.38
CA PHE A 165 -1.20 0.28 -5.91
C PHE A 165 -0.45 -0.79 -5.12
N SER A 166 0.53 -1.41 -5.78
CA SER A 166 1.47 -2.37 -5.21
C SER A 166 2.90 -1.81 -5.20
N ALA A 167 3.82 -2.52 -4.56
CA ALA A 167 5.25 -2.25 -4.70
C ALA A 167 5.68 -2.30 -6.17
N LEU A 168 6.63 -1.45 -6.55
CA LEU A 168 7.17 -1.43 -7.91
C LEU A 168 7.70 -2.81 -8.31
N SER A 169 7.24 -3.31 -9.43
CA SER A 169 7.58 -4.63 -9.93
C SER A 169 7.82 -4.63 -11.44
N VAL A 170 8.21 -5.80 -11.98
CA VAL A 170 8.34 -6.00 -13.43
C VAL A 170 7.02 -5.75 -14.17
N ASP A 171 5.88 -5.99 -13.52
CA ASP A 171 4.55 -5.79 -14.13
C ASP A 171 4.29 -4.33 -14.52
N ASP A 172 4.91 -3.37 -13.83
CA ASP A 172 4.80 -1.93 -14.15
C ASP A 172 5.47 -1.57 -15.50
N PHE A 173 6.36 -2.42 -15.99
CA PHE A 173 7.10 -2.25 -17.24
C PHE A 173 6.58 -3.14 -18.37
N ILE A 174 5.55 -3.96 -18.14
CA ILE A 174 4.98 -4.89 -19.11
C ILE A 174 3.63 -4.40 -19.59
N LYS A 175 3.40 -4.47 -20.91
CA LYS A 175 2.09 -4.29 -21.49
C LYS A 175 1.45 -5.63 -21.82
N LYS A 176 0.15 -5.74 -21.60
CA LYS A 176 -0.66 -6.90 -21.96
C LYS A 176 -1.64 -6.49 -23.05
N SER A 177 -1.77 -7.33 -24.08
CA SER A 177 -2.75 -7.16 -25.16
C SER A 177 -3.59 -8.41 -25.29
N SER A 178 -4.88 -8.24 -25.51
CA SER A 178 -5.76 -9.36 -25.86
C SER A 178 -5.54 -9.76 -27.30
N ILE A 179 -5.41 -11.07 -27.57
CA ILE A 179 -5.35 -11.65 -28.88
C ILE A 179 -6.61 -12.48 -29.07
N ILE A 180 -7.43 -12.11 -30.07
CA ILE A 180 -8.70 -12.77 -30.36
C ILE A 180 -8.61 -13.34 -31.76
N SER A 181 -8.80 -14.66 -31.89
CA SER A 181 -8.84 -15.37 -33.19
C SER A 181 -9.99 -16.38 -33.18
N TYR A 182 -10.86 -16.26 -34.18
CA TYR A 182 -11.99 -17.18 -34.40
C TYR A 182 -11.89 -17.77 -35.78
N SER A 183 -12.21 -19.07 -35.91
CA SER A 183 -12.49 -19.65 -37.25
C SER A 183 -13.88 -19.23 -37.73
N ARG A 184 -14.15 -19.42 -39.05
CA ARG A 184 -15.47 -19.19 -39.59
C ARG A 184 -16.55 -20.01 -38.86
N GLU A 185 -16.28 -21.29 -38.63
CA GLU A 185 -17.19 -22.22 -37.96
C GLU A 185 -17.45 -21.85 -36.51
N ALA A 186 -16.43 -21.30 -35.82
CA ALA A 186 -16.58 -20.82 -34.45
C ALA A 186 -17.46 -19.55 -34.41
N LEU A 187 -17.23 -18.62 -35.32
CA LEU A 187 -18.03 -17.39 -35.42
C LEU A 187 -19.48 -17.67 -35.84
N GLU A 188 -19.71 -18.64 -36.74
CA GLU A 188 -21.03 -19.04 -37.21
C GLU A 188 -21.96 -19.47 -36.04
N LYS A 189 -21.42 -20.04 -34.99
CA LYS A 189 -22.21 -20.48 -33.82
C LYS A 189 -22.76 -19.32 -33.00
N VAL A 190 -22.16 -18.15 -33.06
CA VAL A 190 -22.44 -17.02 -32.16
C VAL A 190 -22.79 -15.71 -32.91
N HIS A 191 -22.70 -15.67 -34.24
CA HIS A 191 -22.83 -14.43 -35.00
C HIS A 191 -24.19 -13.75 -34.79
N LYS A 192 -25.28 -14.53 -34.75
CA LYS A 192 -26.64 -13.98 -34.56
C LYS A 192 -26.82 -13.31 -33.21
N ASP A 193 -26.24 -13.88 -32.14
CA ASP A 193 -26.31 -13.29 -30.81
C ASP A 193 -25.53 -11.97 -30.77
N ILE A 194 -24.35 -11.91 -31.43
CA ILE A 194 -23.55 -10.68 -31.53
C ILE A 194 -24.32 -9.61 -32.34
N GLU A 195 -24.94 -9.98 -33.47
CA GLU A 195 -25.73 -9.05 -34.26
C GLU A 195 -26.91 -8.49 -33.46
N GLN A 196 -27.66 -9.37 -32.79
CA GLN A 196 -28.78 -8.97 -31.93
C GLN A 196 -28.35 -8.03 -30.81
N PHE A 197 -27.24 -8.34 -30.12
CA PHE A 197 -26.71 -7.52 -29.04
C PHE A 197 -26.34 -6.12 -29.56
N ALA A 198 -25.61 -6.06 -30.67
CA ALA A 198 -25.23 -4.79 -31.29
C ALA A 198 -26.45 -3.95 -31.75
N GLU A 199 -27.51 -4.61 -32.26
CA GLU A 199 -28.77 -3.94 -32.63
C GLU A 199 -29.51 -3.40 -31.41
N CYS A 200 -29.53 -4.12 -30.27
CA CYS A 200 -30.08 -3.63 -29.01
C CYS A 200 -29.39 -2.35 -28.53
N GLU A 201 -28.08 -2.26 -28.74
CA GLU A 201 -27.29 -1.05 -28.49
C GLU A 201 -27.42 0.04 -29.57
N LYS A 202 -28.19 -0.23 -30.64
CA LYS A 202 -28.31 0.62 -31.83
C LYS A 202 -27.00 0.84 -32.60
N LEU A 203 -26.06 -0.10 -32.48
CA LEU A 203 -24.78 -0.09 -33.16
C LEU A 203 -24.85 -0.90 -34.46
N THR A 204 -25.57 -0.36 -35.44
CA THR A 204 -25.88 -1.07 -36.71
C THR A 204 -24.63 -1.41 -37.52
N ALA A 205 -23.58 -0.59 -37.48
CA ALA A 205 -22.30 -0.89 -38.13
C ALA A 205 -21.58 -2.08 -37.47
N HIS A 206 -21.69 -2.26 -36.14
CA HIS A 206 -21.18 -3.43 -35.44
C HIS A 206 -21.92 -4.69 -35.86
N ALA A 207 -23.26 -4.66 -35.89
CA ALA A 207 -24.08 -5.75 -36.39
C ALA A 207 -23.71 -6.10 -37.85
N ASN A 208 -23.60 -5.11 -38.73
CA ASN A 208 -23.23 -5.30 -40.10
C ASN A 208 -21.83 -5.90 -40.27
N SER A 209 -20.86 -5.49 -39.45
CA SER A 209 -19.51 -6.05 -39.46
C SER A 209 -19.49 -7.58 -39.27
N ILE A 210 -20.42 -8.12 -38.49
CA ILE A 210 -20.57 -9.57 -38.32
C ILE A 210 -21.35 -10.19 -39.49
N ARG A 211 -22.46 -9.59 -39.89
CA ARG A 211 -23.40 -10.09 -40.92
C ARG A 211 -22.71 -10.36 -42.27
N VAL A 212 -21.93 -9.41 -42.76
CA VAL A 212 -21.23 -9.50 -44.04
C VAL A 212 -20.21 -10.63 -44.16
N ARG A 213 -19.85 -11.26 -43.04
CA ARG A 213 -18.95 -12.43 -43.03
C ARG A 213 -19.64 -13.73 -43.40
N PHE A 214 -20.99 -13.71 -43.50
CA PHE A 214 -21.83 -14.86 -43.81
C PHE A 214 -22.73 -14.63 -45.02
N GLU A 215 -22.61 -13.49 -45.68
CA GLU A 215 -23.11 -13.24 -47.02
C GLU A 215 -22.15 -13.83 -48.08
#